data_89548409e1606c6276ea3894ca4eea4e
#
_entry.id   89548409e1606c6276ea3894ca4eea4e
#
_cell.length_a   1.000
_cell.length_b   1.000
_cell.length_c   1.000
_cell.angle_alpha   90.00
_cell.angle_beta   90.00
_cell.angle_gamma   90.00
#
_symmetry.space_group_name_H-M   'P 1'
#
loop_
_entity.id
_entity.type
_entity.pdbx_description
1 polymer ?
#
loop_
_entity_poly.entity_id
_entity_poly.type
_entity_poly.pdbx_seq_one_letter_code
_entity_poly.pdbx_strand_id
1 'polypeptide(L)'
;MNTKRLFFALWPDHRQRDRLRDVINSVAKTVEGQPVDRRNWHVTLAFIGAFPEHRVPFLLERAAEIRVEPFRLNFDRLEYWPRPRVASLSAATVPAELQALVDALNGVLRNLGIESEERVYRPHITVVRRARAFTTERLAQRTSTEWSSFELMESVSGPGGVSYVPLKQ
;
A
#
# COMPACT_ATOMS: atom_id res chain seq x y z
N MET A 1 -23.77 -14.88 -0.70
CA MET A 1 -22.43 -15.15 -1.26
C MET A 1 -21.38 -14.50 -0.37
N ASN A 2 -20.39 -15.28 0.09
CA ASN A 2 -19.34 -14.77 0.93
C ASN A 2 -18.33 -13.99 0.10
N THR A 3 -17.96 -12.82 0.58
CA THR A 3 -16.95 -11.98 -0.05
C THR A 3 -15.83 -11.67 0.95
N LYS A 4 -14.68 -11.35 0.41
CA LYS A 4 -13.53 -10.83 1.16
C LYS A 4 -13.17 -9.48 0.59
N ARG A 5 -12.76 -8.56 1.45
CA ARG A 5 -12.30 -7.23 1.02
C ARG A 5 -10.81 -7.30 0.74
N LEU A 6 -10.43 -7.12 -0.53
CA LEU A 6 -9.08 -7.42 -1.00
C LEU A 6 -8.38 -6.21 -1.60
N PHE A 7 -7.05 -6.27 -1.58
CA PHE A 7 -6.17 -5.34 -2.28
C PHE A 7 -4.81 -6.00 -2.52
N PHE A 8 -4.10 -5.55 -3.54
CA PHE A 8 -2.71 -5.90 -3.77
C PHE A 8 -1.80 -4.87 -3.11
N ALA A 9 -0.71 -5.31 -2.50
CA ALA A 9 0.21 -4.42 -1.78
C ALA A 9 1.66 -4.88 -1.85
N LEU A 10 2.56 -3.90 -1.72
CA LEU A 10 3.92 -4.14 -1.28
C LEU A 10 3.87 -4.28 0.23
N TRP A 11 4.18 -5.47 0.72
CA TRP A 11 4.12 -5.77 2.15
C TRP A 11 5.52 -5.85 2.70
N PRO A 12 5.93 -4.94 3.61
CA PRO A 12 7.31 -4.91 4.06
C PRO A 12 7.66 -6.11 4.96
N ASP A 13 8.86 -6.62 4.77
CA ASP A 13 9.45 -7.59 5.68
C ASP A 13 10.07 -6.88 6.90
N HIS A 14 10.70 -7.63 7.81
CA HIS A 14 11.32 -7.06 9.01
C HIS A 14 12.41 -6.04 8.68
N ARG A 15 13.24 -6.31 7.69
CA ARG A 15 14.32 -5.40 7.29
C ARG A 15 13.76 -4.10 6.72
N GLN A 16 12.76 -4.20 5.89
CA GLN A 16 12.12 -3.03 5.30
C GLN A 16 11.42 -2.19 6.39
N ARG A 17 10.73 -2.83 7.34
CA ARG A 17 10.12 -2.13 8.47
C ARG A 17 11.16 -1.43 9.34
N ASP A 18 12.28 -2.08 9.60
CA ASP A 18 13.36 -1.49 10.39
C ASP A 18 13.95 -0.26 9.69
N ARG A 19 14.11 -0.31 8.38
CA ARG A 19 14.57 0.84 7.60
C ARG A 19 13.58 2.00 7.61
N LEU A 20 12.29 1.70 7.57
CA LEU A 20 11.23 2.70 7.58
C LEU A 20 10.98 3.28 8.96
N ARG A 21 11.29 2.54 10.01
CA ARG A 21 10.91 2.86 11.39
C ARG A 21 11.32 4.26 11.82
N ASP A 22 12.58 4.62 11.64
CA ASP A 22 13.09 5.89 12.16
C ASP A 22 12.43 7.09 11.47
N VAL A 23 12.29 7.01 10.14
CA VAL A 23 11.64 8.08 9.37
C VAL A 23 10.16 8.15 9.71
N ILE A 24 9.45 7.02 9.74
CA ILE A 24 8.01 7.01 10.04
C ILE A 24 7.75 7.52 11.46
N ASN A 25 8.50 7.06 12.45
CA ASN A 25 8.34 7.52 13.82
C ASN A 25 8.64 9.02 13.95
N SER A 26 9.65 9.50 13.25
CA SER A 26 10.00 10.91 13.24
C SER A 26 8.89 11.79 12.67
N VAL A 27 8.33 11.41 11.51
CA VAL A 27 7.27 12.20 10.87
C VAL A 27 5.93 12.05 11.60
N ALA A 28 5.62 10.87 12.13
CA ALA A 28 4.37 10.63 12.86
C ALA A 28 4.25 11.49 14.10
N LYS A 29 5.37 11.83 14.76
CA LYS A 29 5.40 12.72 15.94
C LYS A 29 5.02 14.16 15.61
N THR A 30 5.18 14.58 14.37
CA THR A 30 4.90 15.96 13.95
C THR A 30 3.43 16.19 13.59
N VAL A 31 2.63 15.13 13.50
CA VAL A 31 1.23 15.17 13.06
C VAL A 31 0.33 14.73 14.20
N GLU A 32 -0.66 15.55 14.53
CA GLU A 32 -1.71 15.16 15.48
C GLU A 32 -2.66 14.16 14.82
N GLY A 33 -2.88 13.04 15.48
CA GLY A 33 -3.75 11.98 14.97
C GLY A 33 -3.41 10.64 15.60
N GLN A 34 -3.83 9.58 14.94
CA GLN A 34 -3.60 8.22 15.40
C GLN A 34 -2.48 7.58 14.56
N PRO A 35 -1.28 7.36 15.14
CA PRO A 35 -0.23 6.64 14.43
C PRO A 35 -0.69 5.25 14.00
N VAL A 36 -0.35 4.86 12.78
CA VAL A 36 -0.64 3.52 12.27
C VAL A 36 0.35 2.54 12.89
N ASP A 37 -0.16 1.40 13.38
CA ASP A 37 0.69 0.32 13.90
C ASP A 37 1.67 -0.15 12.82
N ARG A 38 2.93 -0.36 13.21
CA ARG A 38 3.98 -0.78 12.26
C ARG A 38 3.64 -2.05 11.51
N ARG A 39 2.83 -2.93 12.10
CA ARG A 39 2.38 -4.18 11.45
C ARG A 39 1.48 -3.93 10.25
N ASN A 40 0.91 -2.73 10.15
CA ASN A 40 -0.01 -2.33 9.08
C ASN A 40 0.64 -1.43 8.02
N TRP A 41 1.92 -1.09 8.16
CA TRP A 41 2.59 -0.29 7.14
C TRP A 41 2.68 -1.06 5.83
N HIS A 42 2.23 -0.45 4.76
CA HIS A 42 2.28 -1.06 3.43
C HIS A 42 2.10 0.00 2.34
N VAL A 43 2.42 -0.38 1.11
CA VAL A 43 2.13 0.42 -0.08
C VAL A 43 1.06 -0.31 -0.86
N THR A 44 -0.13 0.27 -0.99
CA THR A 44 -1.19 -0.30 -1.81
C THR A 44 -0.83 -0.17 -3.28
N LEU A 45 -0.99 -1.25 -4.04
CA LEU A 45 -0.78 -1.28 -5.48
C LEU A 45 -2.07 -1.14 -6.26
N ALA A 46 -3.12 -1.85 -5.84
CA ALA A 46 -4.43 -1.81 -6.49
C ALA A 46 -5.51 -2.29 -5.52
N PHE A 47 -6.61 -1.55 -5.43
CA PHE A 47 -7.77 -1.94 -4.65
C PHE A 47 -8.67 -2.86 -5.47
N ILE A 48 -9.22 -3.88 -4.82
CA ILE A 48 -10.15 -4.82 -5.42
C ILE A 48 -11.55 -4.61 -4.84
N GLY A 49 -11.65 -4.38 -3.53
CA GLY A 49 -12.91 -4.28 -2.81
C GLY A 49 -13.50 -5.64 -2.49
N ALA A 50 -14.81 -5.71 -2.35
CA ALA A 50 -15.51 -6.96 -2.05
C ALA A 50 -15.40 -7.93 -3.23
N PHE A 51 -14.79 -9.08 -2.98
CA PHE A 51 -14.49 -10.08 -4.01
C PHE A 51 -15.02 -11.45 -3.57
N PRO A 52 -15.66 -12.22 -4.47
CA PRO A 52 -16.20 -13.53 -4.10
C PRO A 52 -15.11 -14.47 -3.58
N GLU A 53 -15.33 -14.99 -2.38
CA GLU A 53 -14.34 -15.85 -1.72
C GLU A 53 -13.95 -17.07 -2.57
N HIS A 54 -14.94 -17.67 -3.24
CA HIS A 54 -14.70 -18.85 -4.05
C HIS A 54 -13.82 -18.58 -5.30
N ARG A 55 -13.65 -17.32 -5.70
CA ARG A 55 -12.82 -16.93 -6.84
C ARG A 55 -11.40 -16.51 -6.44
N VAL A 56 -11.10 -16.45 -5.14
CA VAL A 56 -9.76 -16.07 -4.66
C VAL A 56 -8.66 -16.95 -5.24
N PRO A 57 -8.79 -18.29 -5.30
CA PRO A 57 -7.75 -19.11 -5.92
C PRO A 57 -7.45 -18.76 -7.37
N PHE A 58 -8.45 -18.40 -8.15
CA PHE A 58 -8.28 -17.96 -9.53
C PHE A 58 -7.54 -16.64 -9.62
N LEU A 59 -7.88 -15.69 -8.74
CA LEU A 59 -7.19 -14.40 -8.68
C LEU A 59 -5.70 -14.58 -8.32
N LEU A 60 -5.41 -15.43 -7.33
CA LEU A 60 -4.03 -15.74 -6.93
C LEU A 60 -3.25 -16.37 -8.09
N GLU A 61 -3.88 -17.28 -8.84
CA GLU A 61 -3.27 -17.91 -9.99
C GLU A 61 -2.92 -16.89 -11.09
N ARG A 62 -3.84 -15.98 -11.38
CA ARG A 62 -3.59 -14.92 -12.38
C ARG A 62 -2.49 -13.97 -11.91
N ALA A 63 -2.52 -13.58 -10.65
CA ALA A 63 -1.49 -12.68 -10.09
C ALA A 63 -0.10 -13.34 -10.07
N ALA A 64 -0.03 -14.64 -9.83
CA ALA A 64 1.24 -15.37 -9.80
C ALA A 64 1.96 -15.40 -11.15
N GLU A 65 1.26 -15.14 -12.24
CA GLU A 65 1.86 -15.06 -13.59
C GLU A 65 2.63 -13.74 -13.80
N ILE A 66 2.42 -12.75 -12.94
CA ILE A 66 3.08 -11.45 -13.05
C ILE A 66 4.52 -11.57 -12.55
N ARG A 67 5.45 -11.21 -13.42
CA ARG A 67 6.86 -11.16 -13.08
C ARG A 67 7.19 -9.79 -12.51
N VAL A 68 7.81 -9.76 -11.33
CA VAL A 68 8.23 -8.52 -10.67
C VAL A 68 9.71 -8.30 -10.94
N GLU A 69 10.03 -7.18 -11.59
CA GLU A 69 11.41 -6.71 -11.69
C GLU A 69 11.71 -5.89 -10.42
N PRO A 70 12.80 -6.19 -9.70
CA PRO A 70 13.13 -5.45 -8.48
C PRO A 70 13.28 -3.95 -8.72
N PHE A 71 12.83 -3.16 -7.76
CA PHE A 71 12.91 -1.70 -7.82
C PHE A 71 13.15 -1.12 -6.43
N ARG A 72 13.56 0.15 -6.41
CA ARG A 72 13.79 0.89 -5.17
C ARG A 72 12.85 2.07 -5.09
N LEU A 73 12.18 2.24 -3.94
CA LEU A 73 11.34 3.39 -3.65
C LEU A 73 12.07 4.34 -2.70
N ASN A 74 12.11 5.62 -3.09
CA ASN A 74 12.62 6.69 -2.24
C ASN A 74 11.46 7.47 -1.67
N PHE A 75 11.21 7.32 -0.38
CA PHE A 75 10.18 8.09 0.31
C PHE A 75 10.78 9.42 0.73
N ASP A 76 10.30 10.49 0.13
CA ASP A 76 10.89 11.81 0.25
C ASP A 76 9.92 12.92 0.66
N ARG A 77 8.64 12.57 0.90
CA ARG A 77 7.60 13.55 1.25
C ARG A 77 6.68 13.02 2.32
N LEU A 78 6.21 13.95 3.17
CA LEU A 78 5.09 13.73 4.06
C LEU A 78 3.91 14.53 3.51
N GLU A 79 2.87 13.85 3.07
CA GLU A 79 1.69 14.44 2.45
C GLU A 79 0.47 14.35 3.35
N TYR A 80 -0.31 15.44 3.39
CA TYR A 80 -1.65 15.42 3.98
C TYR A 80 -2.68 15.16 2.88
N TRP A 81 -3.50 14.14 3.07
CA TRP A 81 -4.61 13.83 2.16
C TRP A 81 -5.91 14.14 2.88
N PRO A 82 -6.63 15.23 2.47
CA PRO A 82 -7.83 15.68 3.19
C PRO A 82 -8.95 14.65 3.23
N ARG A 83 -8.99 13.76 2.25
CA ARG A 83 -9.88 12.61 2.21
C ARG A 83 -9.04 11.37 1.94
N PRO A 84 -8.91 10.47 2.91
CA PRO A 84 -9.65 10.28 4.17
C PRO A 84 -9.02 10.92 5.44
N ARG A 85 -8.34 12.01 5.38
CA ARG A 85 -7.66 12.68 6.52
C ARG A 85 -6.52 11.84 7.06
N VAL A 86 -5.55 11.59 6.21
CA VAL A 86 -4.37 10.81 6.59
C VAL A 86 -3.10 11.58 6.29
N ALA A 87 -2.06 11.29 7.06
CA ALA A 87 -0.69 11.65 6.73
C ALA A 87 -0.03 10.44 6.10
N SER A 88 0.61 10.64 4.96
CA SER A 88 1.24 9.57 4.20
C SER A 88 2.68 9.90 3.87
N LEU A 89 3.55 8.93 4.09
CA LEU A 89 4.93 8.98 3.60
C LEU A 89 4.89 8.55 2.13
N SER A 90 5.31 9.43 1.22
CA SER A 90 5.17 9.19 -0.22
C SER A 90 6.47 9.37 -0.98
N ALA A 91 6.50 8.80 -2.19
CA ALA A 91 7.61 8.92 -3.12
C ALA A 91 7.16 9.76 -4.32
N ALA A 92 7.89 10.83 -4.61
CA ALA A 92 7.59 11.70 -5.75
C ALA A 92 7.85 11.01 -7.08
N THR A 93 8.85 10.14 -7.13
CA THR A 93 9.23 9.41 -8.35
C THR A 93 8.71 7.98 -8.28
N VAL A 94 8.00 7.57 -9.33
CA VAL A 94 7.51 6.19 -9.47
C VAL A 94 8.49 5.45 -10.40
N PRO A 95 9.21 4.42 -9.89
CA PRO A 95 10.07 3.63 -10.76
C PRO A 95 9.28 2.97 -11.90
N ALA A 96 9.89 2.85 -13.06
CA ALA A 96 9.23 2.23 -14.24
C ALA A 96 8.79 0.79 -13.95
N GLU A 97 9.58 0.04 -13.18
CA GLU A 97 9.27 -1.33 -12.79
C GLU A 97 8.03 -1.39 -11.89
N LEU A 98 7.87 -0.43 -11.00
CA LEU A 98 6.68 -0.33 -10.16
C LEU A 98 5.45 0.03 -10.98
N GLN A 99 5.57 0.99 -11.89
CA GLN A 99 4.45 1.35 -12.76
C GLN A 99 4.02 0.16 -13.61
N ALA A 100 4.98 -0.60 -14.13
CA ALA A 100 4.70 -1.82 -14.91
C ALA A 100 3.96 -2.86 -14.06
N LEU A 101 4.35 -3.04 -12.80
CA LEU A 101 3.66 -3.95 -11.88
C LEU A 101 2.21 -3.50 -11.62
N VAL A 102 2.01 -2.22 -11.35
CA VAL A 102 0.66 -1.66 -11.13
C VAL A 102 -0.21 -1.84 -12.38
N ASP A 103 0.34 -1.56 -13.56
CA ASP A 103 -0.37 -1.71 -14.83
C ASP A 103 -0.74 -3.18 -15.09
N ALA A 104 0.16 -4.11 -14.78
CA ALA A 104 -0.11 -5.54 -14.93
C ALA A 104 -1.21 -6.02 -13.98
N LEU A 105 -1.19 -5.56 -12.73
CA LEU A 105 -2.24 -5.89 -11.75
C LEU A 105 -3.60 -5.32 -12.18
N ASN A 106 -3.62 -4.07 -12.63
CA ASN A 106 -4.85 -3.46 -13.13
C ASN A 106 -5.36 -4.19 -14.37
N GLY A 107 -4.47 -4.72 -15.22
CA GLY A 107 -4.83 -5.56 -16.35
C GLY A 107 -5.53 -6.84 -15.94
N VAL A 108 -5.02 -7.54 -14.93
CA VAL A 108 -5.66 -8.72 -14.34
C VAL A 108 -7.06 -8.36 -13.83
N LEU A 109 -7.19 -7.26 -13.09
CA LEU A 109 -8.47 -6.84 -12.52
C LEU A 109 -9.50 -6.48 -13.60
N ARG A 110 -9.09 -5.77 -14.66
CA ARG A 110 -9.99 -5.45 -15.78
C ARG A 110 -10.52 -6.71 -16.46
N ASN A 111 -9.68 -7.72 -16.63
CA ASN A 111 -10.10 -9.00 -17.22
C ASN A 111 -11.11 -9.75 -16.34
N LEU A 112 -11.16 -9.41 -15.06
CA LEU A 112 -12.14 -9.95 -14.10
C LEU A 112 -13.36 -9.04 -13.93
N GLY A 113 -13.48 -7.97 -14.73
CA GLY A 113 -14.59 -7.05 -14.65
C GLY A 113 -14.49 -6.01 -13.53
N ILE A 114 -13.31 -5.86 -12.95
CA ILE A 114 -13.07 -4.89 -11.86
C ILE A 114 -12.44 -3.63 -12.44
N GLU A 115 -13.10 -2.51 -12.24
CA GLU A 115 -12.58 -1.22 -12.72
C GLU A 115 -11.40 -0.78 -11.86
N SER A 116 -10.35 -0.30 -12.53
CA SER A 116 -9.21 0.32 -11.87
C SER A 116 -9.44 1.82 -11.70
N GLU A 117 -8.79 2.41 -10.70
CA GLU A 117 -8.79 3.86 -10.55
C GLU A 117 -8.04 4.49 -11.73
N GLU A 118 -8.64 5.52 -12.34
CA GLU A 118 -8.03 6.26 -13.46
C GLU A 118 -6.98 7.27 -13.00
N ARG A 119 -6.65 7.31 -11.72
CA ARG A 119 -5.67 8.24 -11.17
C ARG A 119 -4.26 7.84 -11.52
N VAL A 120 -3.39 8.83 -11.65
CA VAL A 120 -1.95 8.60 -11.68
C VAL A 120 -1.56 7.90 -10.39
N TYR A 121 -0.87 6.77 -10.53
CA TYR A 121 -0.47 5.98 -9.37
C TYR A 121 0.56 6.75 -8.51
N ARG A 122 0.31 6.81 -7.21
CA ARG A 122 1.18 7.49 -6.24
C ARG A 122 1.52 6.55 -5.09
N PRO A 123 2.76 6.02 -5.05
CA PRO A 123 3.15 5.11 -3.97
C PRO A 123 3.27 5.86 -2.65
N HIS A 124 2.61 5.32 -1.62
CA HIS A 124 2.62 5.93 -0.29
C HIS A 124 2.35 4.90 0.80
N ILE A 125 2.80 5.23 2.01
CA ILE A 125 2.50 4.48 3.24
C ILE A 125 1.71 5.41 4.14
N THR A 126 0.49 5.03 4.51
CA THR A 126 -0.29 5.79 5.51
C THR A 126 0.37 5.61 6.87
N VAL A 127 0.74 6.71 7.51
CA VAL A 127 1.47 6.69 8.78
C VAL A 127 0.68 7.24 9.95
N VAL A 128 -0.29 8.14 9.69
CA VAL A 128 -1.20 8.68 10.71
C VAL A 128 -2.61 8.74 10.15
N ARG A 129 -3.58 8.21 10.89
CA ARG A 129 -5.02 8.31 10.59
C ARG A 129 -5.66 9.40 11.43
N ARG A 130 -6.81 9.91 11.00
CA ARG A 130 -7.50 11.02 11.66
C ARG A 130 -6.52 12.16 11.90
N ALA A 131 -5.72 12.45 10.90
CA ALA A 131 -4.67 13.45 10.98
C ALA A 131 -5.26 14.86 10.94
N ARG A 132 -4.70 15.75 11.76
CA ARG A 132 -4.96 17.17 11.64
C ARG A 132 -4.26 17.69 10.39
N ALA A 133 -4.91 18.60 9.67
CA ALA A 133 -4.38 19.17 8.44
C ALA A 133 -3.00 19.83 8.66
N PHE A 134 -2.11 19.62 7.72
CA PHE A 134 -0.80 20.25 7.66
C PHE A 134 -0.42 20.46 6.20
N THR A 135 0.60 21.27 5.98
CA THR A 135 1.13 21.48 4.61
C THR A 135 2.09 20.36 4.24
N THR A 136 1.86 19.76 3.07
CA THR A 136 2.77 18.76 2.52
C THR A 136 4.20 19.31 2.45
N GLU A 137 5.16 18.53 2.91
CA GLU A 137 6.54 18.94 2.96
C GLU A 137 7.49 17.88 2.39
N ARG A 138 8.59 18.37 1.82
CA ARG A 138 9.70 17.51 1.41
C ARG A 138 10.51 17.15 2.65
N LEU A 139 10.87 15.89 2.80
CA LEU A 139 11.62 15.43 3.96
C LEU A 139 13.11 15.75 3.80
N ALA A 140 13.71 16.26 4.89
CA ALA A 140 15.15 16.46 4.98
C ALA A 140 15.88 15.11 5.00
N GLN A 141 15.31 14.13 5.70
CA GLN A 141 15.83 12.76 5.77
C GLN A 141 14.94 11.84 4.93
N ARG A 142 15.52 11.30 3.86
CA ARG A 142 14.84 10.36 2.96
C ARG A 142 15.13 8.94 3.41
N THR A 143 14.21 8.03 3.09
CA THR A 143 14.47 6.61 3.26
C THR A 143 14.18 5.88 1.96
N SER A 144 14.99 4.86 1.70
CA SER A 144 14.91 4.07 0.49
C SER A 144 14.73 2.61 0.85
N THR A 145 13.76 1.96 0.19
CA THR A 145 13.51 0.52 0.37
C THR A 145 13.52 -0.17 -0.97
N GLU A 146 14.04 -1.39 -0.99
CA GLU A 146 14.07 -2.25 -2.17
C GLU A 146 12.94 -3.27 -2.09
N TRP A 147 12.27 -3.49 -3.23
CA TRP A 147 11.11 -4.38 -3.32
C TRP A 147 11.27 -5.34 -4.50
N SER A 148 10.88 -6.59 -4.29
CA SER A 148 10.96 -7.63 -5.32
C SER A 148 9.73 -8.53 -5.39
N SER A 149 8.70 -8.26 -4.56
CA SER A 149 7.49 -9.06 -4.51
C SER A 149 6.29 -8.25 -4.06
N PHE A 150 5.10 -8.78 -4.26
CA PHE A 150 3.85 -8.20 -3.78
C PHE A 150 2.98 -9.29 -3.16
N GLU A 151 1.95 -8.87 -2.41
CA GLU A 151 1.02 -9.78 -1.75
C GLU A 151 -0.41 -9.41 -2.09
N LEU A 152 -1.28 -10.42 -2.11
CA LEU A 152 -2.74 -10.23 -2.07
C LEU A 152 -3.16 -10.21 -0.60
N MET A 153 -3.81 -9.13 -0.17
CA MET A 153 -4.17 -8.92 1.22
C MET A 153 -5.67 -8.87 1.39
N GLU A 154 -6.14 -9.41 2.51
CA GLU A 154 -7.50 -9.24 2.98
C GLU A 154 -7.54 -8.19 4.08
N SER A 155 -8.48 -7.25 3.98
CA SER A 155 -8.75 -6.27 5.03
C SER A 155 -9.87 -6.82 5.92
N VAL A 156 -9.56 -7.03 7.19
CA VAL A 156 -10.49 -7.59 8.17
C VAL A 156 -10.77 -6.54 9.25
N SER A 157 -12.05 -6.18 9.40
CA SER A 157 -12.49 -5.26 10.45
C SER A 157 -12.82 -6.04 11.71
N GLY A 158 -12.44 -5.52 12.87
CA GLY A 158 -12.68 -6.14 14.16
C GLY A 158 -12.72 -5.13 15.30
N PRO A 159 -12.91 -5.58 16.55
CA PRO A 159 -13.05 -4.69 17.72
C PRO A 159 -11.85 -3.78 17.93
N GLY A 160 -10.65 -4.22 17.53
CA GLY A 160 -9.42 -3.45 17.67
C GLY A 160 -9.09 -2.59 16.46
N GLY A 161 -10.00 -2.47 15.47
CA GLY A 161 -9.77 -1.75 14.22
C GLY A 161 -9.56 -2.71 13.05
N VAL A 162 -8.84 -2.23 12.04
CA VAL A 162 -8.57 -2.99 10.82
C VAL A 162 -7.26 -3.75 10.95
N SER A 163 -7.26 -5.02 10.56
CA SER A 163 -6.05 -5.82 10.39
C SER A 163 -5.98 -6.35 8.97
N TYR A 164 -4.79 -6.76 8.55
CA TYR A 164 -4.54 -7.25 7.20
C TYR A 164 -3.97 -8.65 7.24
N VAL A 165 -4.51 -9.53 6.40
CA VAL A 165 -4.11 -10.95 6.36
C VAL A 165 -3.66 -11.29 4.94
N PRO A 166 -2.43 -11.80 4.76
CA PRO A 166 -1.99 -12.23 3.44
C PRO A 166 -2.75 -13.49 3.00
N LEU A 167 -3.15 -13.51 1.74
CA LEU A 167 -3.78 -14.68 1.12
C LEU A 167 -2.76 -15.37 0.23
N LYS A 168 -2.54 -16.64 0.47
CA LYS A 168 -1.58 -17.45 -0.26
C LYS A 168 -2.26 -18.70 -0.84
N GLN A 169 -1.65 -19.25 -1.90
CA GLN A 169 -2.07 -20.54 -2.45
C GLN A 169 -1.74 -21.68 -1.48
#